data_b06de583e717a670f6b5d45afdc8dbb5
#
_entry.id   b06de583e717a670f6b5d45afdc8dbb5
#
_cell.length_a   1.000
_cell.length_b   1.000
_cell.length_c   1.000
_cell.angle_alpha   90.00
_cell.angle_beta   90.00
_cell.angle_gamma   90.00
#
_symmetry.space_group_name_H-M   'P 1'
#
loop_
_entity.id
_entity.type
_entity.pdbx_description
1 polymer ?
#
loop_
_entity_poly.entity_id
_entity_poly.type
_entity_poly.pdbx_seq_one_letter_code
_entity_poly.pdbx_strand_id
1 'polypeptide(L)'
;MNFQKINERLLSHPGARKEFHEKWGWMVYWVGEKQFACEFVAAPNAKAPYAGRHLLSLKCNPERIIELRNEFPEDIFPGYYSDGRTWISIDLESDVPDGLVLDLCDKSYVLVFSKLTKKVKDSILTEF
;
A
#
# COMPACT_ATOMS: atom_id res chain seq x y z
N MET A 1 14.91 0.10 3.57
CA MET A 1 13.81 0.44 4.51
C MET A 1 13.48 -0.75 5.38
N ASN A 2 13.30 -0.54 6.68
CA ASN A 2 12.89 -1.61 7.59
C ASN A 2 11.38 -1.86 7.44
N PHE A 3 11.01 -2.98 6.84
CA PHE A 3 9.61 -3.32 6.62
C PHE A 3 8.82 -3.45 7.94
N GLN A 4 9.48 -3.82 9.04
CA GLN A 4 8.79 -3.93 10.32
C GLN A 4 8.14 -2.59 10.75
N LYS A 5 8.83 -1.47 10.51
CA LYS A 5 8.26 -0.14 10.78
C LYS A 5 7.03 0.13 9.93
N ILE A 6 7.06 -0.28 8.66
CA ILE A 6 5.94 -0.15 7.75
C ILE A 6 4.77 -0.98 8.26
N ASN A 7 5.02 -2.24 8.61
CA ASN A 7 4.01 -3.15 9.13
C ASN A 7 3.33 -2.57 10.39
N GLU A 8 4.13 -2.07 11.31
CA GLU A 8 3.62 -1.45 12.54
C GLU A 8 2.75 -0.24 12.24
N ARG A 9 3.19 0.61 11.31
CA ARG A 9 2.44 1.81 10.92
C ARG A 9 1.11 1.44 10.27
N LEU A 10 1.11 0.48 9.35
CA LEU A 10 -0.11 0.04 8.69
C LEU A 10 -1.12 -0.51 9.70
N LEU A 11 -0.65 -1.30 10.67
CA LEU A 11 -1.51 -1.90 11.68
C LEU A 11 -1.89 -0.95 12.82
N SER A 12 -1.27 0.22 12.91
CA SER A 12 -1.59 1.20 13.95
C SER A 12 -2.92 1.92 13.73
N HIS A 13 -3.45 1.86 12.52
CA HIS A 13 -4.69 2.54 12.19
C HIS A 13 -5.92 1.79 12.69
N PRO A 14 -6.99 2.51 13.10
CA PRO A 14 -8.21 1.88 13.60
C PRO A 14 -8.79 0.84 12.64
N GLY A 15 -9.04 -0.36 13.15
CA GLY A 15 -9.65 -1.45 12.39
C GLY A 15 -8.74 -2.11 11.36
N ALA A 16 -7.48 -1.68 11.25
CA ALA A 16 -6.54 -2.28 10.31
C ALA A 16 -6.18 -3.71 10.74
N ARG A 17 -6.20 -4.61 9.76
CA ARG A 17 -5.79 -6.01 9.98
C ARG A 17 -5.04 -6.51 8.77
N LYS A 18 -4.24 -7.55 8.93
CA LYS A 18 -3.52 -8.15 7.81
C LYS A 18 -3.85 -9.63 7.68
N GLU A 19 -3.84 -10.12 6.44
CA GLU A 19 -4.06 -11.51 6.13
C GLU A 19 -3.10 -11.91 5.02
N PHE A 20 -2.49 -13.11 5.14
CA PHE A 20 -1.66 -13.65 4.08
C PHE A 20 -2.55 -14.32 3.04
N HIS A 21 -2.41 -13.91 1.78
CA HIS A 21 -3.14 -14.50 0.66
C HIS A 21 -2.28 -15.62 0.06
N GLU A 22 -2.52 -16.85 0.46
CA GLU A 22 -1.69 -18.00 0.08
C GLU A 22 -1.54 -18.20 -1.42
N LYS A 23 -2.63 -18.03 -2.16
CA LYS A 23 -2.62 -18.22 -3.61
C LYS A 23 -1.71 -17.23 -4.32
N TRP A 24 -1.66 -15.99 -3.86
CA TRP A 24 -0.83 -14.95 -4.46
C TRP A 24 0.55 -14.82 -3.81
N GLY A 25 0.70 -15.32 -2.59
CA GLY A 25 1.91 -15.10 -1.80
C GLY A 25 2.06 -13.68 -1.31
N TRP A 26 0.96 -12.97 -1.13
CA TRP A 26 0.92 -11.57 -0.75
C TRP A 26 0.43 -11.38 0.68
N MET A 27 1.04 -10.46 1.40
CA MET A 27 0.49 -9.99 2.67
C MET A 27 -0.43 -8.81 2.35
N VAL A 28 -1.72 -8.94 2.69
CA VAL A 28 -2.73 -7.93 2.37
C VAL A 28 -3.23 -7.26 3.65
N TYR A 29 -3.33 -5.94 3.62
CA TYR A 29 -3.82 -5.14 4.74
C TYR A 29 -5.20 -4.60 4.42
N TRP A 30 -6.13 -4.83 5.33
CA TRP A 30 -7.54 -4.53 5.18
C TRP A 30 -8.02 -3.52 6.20
N VAL A 31 -9.01 -2.71 5.81
CA VAL A 31 -9.85 -1.95 6.73
C VAL A 31 -11.30 -2.10 6.24
N GLY A 32 -12.18 -2.57 7.14
CA GLY A 32 -13.50 -3.01 6.70
C GLY A 32 -13.36 -4.14 5.69
N GLU A 33 -14.06 -4.04 4.57
CA GLU A 33 -14.00 -5.04 3.49
C GLU A 33 -13.07 -4.62 2.34
N LYS A 34 -12.26 -3.56 2.54
CA LYS A 34 -11.39 -3.03 1.50
C LYS A 34 -9.94 -3.16 1.90
N GLN A 35 -9.12 -3.53 0.91
CA GLN A 35 -7.68 -3.53 1.10
C GLN A 35 -7.11 -2.12 0.90
N PHE A 36 -6.12 -1.76 1.70
CA PHE A 36 -5.46 -0.46 1.56
C PHE A 36 -3.93 -0.58 1.40
N ALA A 37 -3.39 -1.77 1.53
CA ALA A 37 -1.98 -2.01 1.28
C ALA A 37 -1.76 -3.49 0.97
N CYS A 38 -0.71 -3.79 0.22
CA CYS A 38 -0.21 -5.15 0.11
C CYS A 38 1.30 -5.13 -0.06
N GLU A 39 1.95 -6.16 0.48
CA GLU A 39 3.39 -6.33 0.43
C GLU A 39 3.70 -7.70 -0.15
N PHE A 40 4.65 -7.74 -1.10
CA PHE A 40 4.98 -8.98 -1.82
C PHE A 40 6.30 -8.84 -2.55
N VAL A 41 6.86 -9.99 -2.95
CA VAL A 41 8.00 -10.03 -3.87
C VAL A 41 7.47 -10.47 -5.22
N ALA A 42 7.61 -9.63 -6.24
CA ALA A 42 7.17 -9.98 -7.59
C ALA A 42 8.02 -11.11 -8.13
N ALA A 43 7.39 -12.03 -8.91
CA ALA A 43 8.09 -13.17 -9.46
C ALA A 43 9.26 -12.73 -10.36
N PRO A 44 10.34 -13.54 -10.46
CA PRO A 44 11.47 -13.19 -11.32
C PRO A 44 11.09 -13.04 -12.80
N ASN A 45 10.01 -13.69 -13.22
CA ASN A 45 9.51 -13.60 -14.59
C ASN A 45 8.36 -12.62 -14.77
N ALA A 46 8.08 -11.81 -13.76
CA ALA A 46 7.06 -10.76 -13.87
C ALA A 46 7.52 -9.72 -14.90
N LYS A 47 6.57 -8.96 -15.44
CA LYS A 47 6.92 -7.92 -16.41
C LYS A 47 7.78 -6.83 -15.78
N ALA A 48 8.63 -6.20 -16.63
CA ALA A 48 9.38 -5.03 -16.20
C ALA A 48 8.41 -3.88 -15.88
N PRO A 49 8.68 -3.04 -14.87
CA PRO A 49 9.88 -3.00 -14.01
C PRO A 49 9.76 -3.81 -12.73
N TYR A 50 8.71 -4.59 -12.57
CA TYR A 50 8.37 -5.20 -11.27
C TYR A 50 9.19 -6.44 -10.90
N ALA A 51 9.69 -7.18 -11.90
CA ALA A 51 10.30 -8.50 -11.70
C ALA A 51 11.31 -8.55 -10.56
N GLY A 52 11.12 -9.48 -9.62
CA GLY A 52 12.04 -9.74 -8.50
C GLY A 52 12.08 -8.69 -7.42
N ARG A 53 11.30 -7.61 -7.53
CA ARG A 53 11.32 -6.53 -6.56
C ARG A 53 10.46 -6.84 -5.34
N HIS A 54 10.90 -6.35 -4.19
CA HIS A 54 10.11 -6.36 -2.95
C HIS A 54 9.26 -5.09 -2.93
N LEU A 55 7.96 -5.22 -3.13
CA LEU A 55 7.07 -4.11 -3.39
C LEU A 55 6.04 -3.90 -2.30
N LEU A 56 5.72 -2.64 -2.04
CA LEU A 56 4.60 -2.22 -1.21
C LEU A 56 3.63 -1.48 -2.13
N SER A 57 2.40 -1.98 -2.25
CA SER A 57 1.37 -1.31 -3.04
C SER A 57 0.41 -0.57 -2.11
N LEU A 58 0.12 0.69 -2.44
CA LEU A 58 -0.70 1.59 -1.65
C LEU A 58 -1.69 2.32 -2.54
N LYS A 59 -2.87 2.60 -2.00
CA LYS A 59 -3.83 3.49 -2.64
C LYS A 59 -3.28 4.92 -2.58
N CYS A 60 -3.41 5.66 -3.68
CA CYS A 60 -2.85 7.01 -3.75
C CYS A 60 -3.69 7.89 -4.65
N ASN A 61 -3.71 9.19 -4.35
CA ASN A 61 -4.38 10.18 -5.17
C ASN A 61 -3.71 10.26 -6.55
N PRO A 62 -4.46 10.28 -7.67
CA PRO A 62 -3.88 10.30 -9.01
C PRO A 62 -2.86 11.42 -9.26
N GLU A 63 -3.11 12.60 -8.76
CA GLU A 63 -2.17 13.73 -8.93
C GLU A 63 -0.85 13.47 -8.19
N ARG A 64 -0.94 12.91 -7.01
CA ARG A 64 0.24 12.57 -6.22
C ARG A 64 1.05 11.45 -6.86
N ILE A 65 0.38 10.50 -7.50
CA ILE A 65 1.04 9.41 -8.22
C ILE A 65 1.95 9.97 -9.31
N ILE A 66 1.46 10.94 -10.08
CA ILE A 66 2.25 11.56 -11.16
C ILE A 66 3.51 12.21 -10.57
N GLU A 67 3.37 12.97 -9.48
CA GLU A 67 4.49 13.62 -8.81
C GLU A 67 5.53 12.59 -8.32
N LEU A 68 5.06 11.54 -7.64
CA LEU A 68 5.93 10.52 -7.07
C LEU A 68 6.69 9.74 -8.14
N ARG A 69 6.02 9.40 -9.23
CA ARG A 69 6.66 8.68 -10.34
C ARG A 69 7.68 9.55 -11.06
N ASN A 70 7.45 10.85 -11.13
CA ASN A 70 8.43 11.78 -11.70
C ASN A 70 9.63 11.98 -10.78
N GLU A 71 9.41 12.01 -9.48
CA GLU A 71 10.48 12.19 -8.48
C GLU A 71 11.31 10.91 -8.29
N PHE A 72 10.65 9.74 -8.31
CA PHE A 72 11.29 8.44 -8.09
C PHE A 72 11.00 7.48 -9.25
N PRO A 73 11.45 7.80 -10.47
CA PRO A 73 11.05 7.03 -11.66
C PRO A 73 11.56 5.59 -11.68
N GLU A 74 12.59 5.26 -10.92
CA GLU A 74 13.15 3.92 -10.86
C GLU A 74 12.67 3.11 -9.66
N ASP A 75 11.90 3.72 -8.76
CA ASP A 75 11.55 3.12 -7.48
C ASP A 75 10.07 3.17 -7.15
N ILE A 76 9.30 4.03 -7.81
CA ILE A 76 7.84 4.12 -7.63
C ILE A 76 7.18 3.94 -8.99
N PHE A 77 6.27 2.98 -9.07
CA PHE A 77 5.62 2.54 -10.31
C PHE A 77 4.10 2.56 -10.19
N PRO A 78 3.37 2.46 -11.32
CA PRO A 78 1.93 2.20 -11.23
C PRO A 78 1.68 0.92 -10.45
N GLY A 79 0.56 0.85 -9.73
CA GLY A 79 0.25 -0.32 -8.90
C GLY A 79 0.28 -1.64 -9.68
N TYR A 80 0.99 -2.63 -9.14
CA TYR A 80 1.14 -3.95 -9.76
C TYR A 80 -0.19 -4.73 -9.62
N TYR A 81 -0.71 -5.23 -10.74
CA TYR A 81 -2.01 -5.91 -10.82
C TYR A 81 -3.16 -5.09 -10.23
N SER A 82 -3.14 -3.78 -10.39
CA SER A 82 -4.18 -2.89 -9.91
C SER A 82 -4.33 -1.70 -10.84
N ASP A 83 -5.31 -0.82 -10.55
CA ASP A 83 -5.48 0.40 -11.32
C ASP A 83 -4.33 1.36 -11.04
N GLY A 84 -3.43 1.51 -12.02
CA GLY A 84 -2.25 2.36 -11.89
C GLY A 84 -2.53 3.86 -11.79
N ARG A 85 -3.79 4.28 -11.91
CA ARG A 85 -4.17 5.68 -11.71
C ARG A 85 -4.54 5.97 -10.27
N THR A 86 -4.80 4.93 -9.46
CA THR A 86 -5.21 5.06 -8.07
C THR A 86 -4.36 4.23 -7.11
N TRP A 87 -3.41 3.46 -7.63
CA TRP A 87 -2.49 2.64 -6.84
C TRP A 87 -1.06 2.87 -7.29
N ILE A 88 -0.13 2.82 -6.35
CA ILE A 88 1.32 2.81 -6.61
C ILE A 88 1.95 1.56 -6.04
N SER A 89 3.10 1.18 -6.59
CA SER A 89 3.96 0.13 -6.04
C SER A 89 5.34 0.73 -5.80
N ILE A 90 5.81 0.64 -4.56
CA ILE A 90 7.08 1.23 -4.10
C ILE A 90 8.07 0.10 -3.89
N ASP A 91 9.27 0.23 -4.45
CA ASP A 91 10.35 -0.72 -4.18
C ASP A 91 10.90 -0.47 -2.77
N LEU A 92 10.73 -1.46 -1.89
CA LEU A 92 11.13 -1.36 -0.49
C LEU A 92 12.64 -1.45 -0.28
N GLU A 93 13.38 -1.91 -1.29
CA GLU A 93 14.85 -1.96 -1.24
C GLU A 93 15.49 -0.72 -1.87
N SER A 94 14.69 0.30 -2.14
CA SER A 94 15.14 1.54 -2.76
C SER A 94 15.51 2.61 -1.75
N ASP A 95 15.98 3.76 -2.27
CA ASP A 95 16.34 4.93 -1.46
C ASP A 95 15.19 5.90 -1.23
N VAL A 96 13.96 5.49 -1.49
CA VAL A 96 12.78 6.33 -1.19
C VAL A 96 12.77 6.60 0.32
N PRO A 97 12.71 7.87 0.76
CA PRO A 97 12.81 8.19 2.18
C PRO A 97 11.76 7.50 3.05
N ASP A 98 12.19 6.97 4.19
CA ASP A 98 11.32 6.25 5.13
C ASP A 98 10.11 7.09 5.55
N GLY A 99 10.34 8.37 5.86
CA GLY A 99 9.26 9.25 6.27
C GLY A 99 8.20 9.43 5.19
N LEU A 100 8.60 9.46 3.93
CA LEU A 100 7.68 9.54 2.80
C LEU A 100 6.85 8.27 2.68
N VAL A 101 7.50 7.10 2.78
CA VAL A 101 6.79 5.81 2.69
C VAL A 101 5.75 5.69 3.81
N LEU A 102 6.13 6.06 5.04
CA LEU A 102 5.22 6.01 6.18
C LEU A 102 4.03 6.97 6.01
N ASP A 103 4.29 8.18 5.50
CA ASP A 103 3.23 9.14 5.21
C ASP A 103 2.27 8.60 4.14
N LEU A 104 2.80 7.96 3.10
CA LEU A 104 1.98 7.36 2.06
C LEU A 104 1.14 6.20 2.58
N CYS A 105 1.64 5.44 3.55
CA CYS A 105 0.86 4.41 4.24
C CYS A 105 -0.34 5.02 4.94
N ASP A 106 -0.15 6.10 5.68
CA ASP A 106 -1.23 6.80 6.40
C ASP A 106 -2.28 7.32 5.41
N LYS A 107 -1.83 7.93 4.32
CA LYS A 107 -2.74 8.48 3.31
C LYS A 107 -3.52 7.42 2.58
N SER A 108 -2.90 6.26 2.33
CA SER A 108 -3.59 5.12 1.73
C SER A 108 -4.75 4.66 2.62
N TYR A 109 -4.49 4.53 3.93
CA TYR A 109 -5.54 4.17 4.87
C TYR A 109 -6.69 5.18 4.84
N VAL A 110 -6.39 6.48 4.90
CA VAL A 110 -7.41 7.54 4.89
C VAL A 110 -8.26 7.49 3.63
N LEU A 111 -7.63 7.32 2.46
CA LEU A 111 -8.35 7.23 1.19
C LEU A 111 -9.33 6.06 1.17
N VAL A 112 -8.89 4.89 1.61
CA VAL A 112 -9.73 3.69 1.61
C VAL A 112 -10.80 3.77 2.69
N PHE A 113 -10.43 4.19 3.91
CA PHE A 113 -11.39 4.37 5.00
C PHE A 113 -12.52 5.31 4.60
N SER A 114 -12.20 6.41 3.89
CA SER A 114 -13.21 7.39 3.45
C SER A 114 -14.26 6.80 2.53
N LYS A 115 -13.96 5.68 1.85
CA LYS A 115 -14.88 5.00 0.93
C LYS A 115 -15.77 3.97 1.61
N LEU A 116 -15.55 3.67 2.88
CA LEU A 116 -16.39 2.76 3.63
C LEU A 116 -17.75 3.42 3.92
N THR A 117 -18.78 2.58 4.15
CA THR A 117 -20.09 3.10 4.53
C THR A 117 -20.03 3.75 5.91
N LYS A 118 -20.94 4.67 6.18
CA LYS A 118 -21.02 5.32 7.50
C LYS A 118 -21.17 4.29 8.62
N LYS A 119 -21.97 3.26 8.41
CA LYS A 119 -22.18 2.20 9.39
C LYS A 119 -20.88 1.49 9.74
N VAL A 120 -20.08 1.15 8.72
CA VAL A 120 -18.79 0.46 8.93
C VAL A 120 -17.79 1.39 9.61
N LYS A 121 -17.71 2.66 9.19
CA LYS A 121 -16.83 3.65 9.82
C LYS A 121 -17.15 3.80 11.31
N ASP A 122 -18.44 3.96 11.63
CA ASP A 122 -18.89 4.14 13.02
C ASP A 122 -18.56 2.90 13.86
N SER A 123 -18.75 1.70 13.29
CA SER A 123 -18.40 0.45 13.96
C SER A 123 -16.91 0.37 14.29
N ILE A 124 -16.04 0.71 13.34
CA ILE A 124 -14.59 0.70 13.54
C ILE A 124 -14.20 1.70 14.64
N LEU A 125 -14.70 2.93 14.56
CA LEU A 125 -14.34 3.99 15.51
C LEU A 125 -14.88 3.73 16.91
N THR A 126 -16.00 3.03 17.04
CA THR A 126 -16.60 2.69 18.33
C THR A 126 -15.77 1.63 19.06
N GLU A 127 -15.12 0.73 18.34
CA GLU A 127 -14.30 -0.34 18.93
C GLU A 127 -12.91 0.15 19.33
N PHE A 128 -12.56 1.33 18.92
CA PHE A 128 -11.30 1.98 19.26
C PHE A 128 -11.53 3.10 20.26
#